data_95579531cd55343b57727618c8b26087
#
_entry.id   95579531cd55343b57727618c8b26087
#
_cell.length_a   1.000
_cell.length_b   1.000
_cell.length_c   1.000
_cell.angle_alpha   90.00
_cell.angle_beta   90.00
_cell.angle_gamma   90.00
#
_symmetry.space_group_name_H-M   'P 1'
#
loop_
_entity.id
_entity.type
_entity.pdbx_description
1 polymer ?
#
loop_
_entity_poly.entity_id
_entity_poly.type
_entity_poly.pdbx_seq_one_letter_code
_entity_poly.pdbx_strand_id
1 'polypeptide(L)'
;RLEMMGAPLSLYGNIGVMGNTLNYLPALTRQHTYMLAALNPCQMNAEGELAVQADIYYTLRSKQSRQRYWNFHANYSTAYTLKSYQTASGKRELLWSDVNVDVERQWNKQWKSTLMFSRQEWNTSHGQGPALPSTTYVSNIFVGDVMYKINKKFSLRMEAQYLLSNDYEGDWVAGLVEFNVAPHWSVFFSDMYNLGTTKTNYYNGGLSFTHNRTRVQVSYGRNRAGYVCSGGVCRYQPAYTGVNLMLTTSF
;
A
#
# COMPACT_ATOMS: atom_id res chain seq x y z
N ARG A 1 -2.35 23.36 -15.27
CA ARG A 1 -2.93 22.00 -15.41
C ARG A 1 -3.00 21.29 -14.06
N LEU A 2 -1.92 21.29 -13.31
CA LEU A 2 -1.84 20.65 -11.99
C LEU A 2 -2.65 21.40 -10.94
N GLU A 3 -2.74 22.73 -11.05
CA GLU A 3 -3.61 23.54 -10.22
C GLU A 3 -5.09 23.16 -10.38
N MET A 4 -5.51 22.87 -11.62
CA MET A 4 -6.88 22.37 -11.86
C MET A 4 -7.08 20.95 -11.31
N MET A 5 -6.04 20.13 -11.28
CA MET A 5 -6.09 18.75 -10.77
C MET A 5 -5.93 18.69 -9.26
N GLY A 6 -5.17 19.61 -8.69
CA GLY A 6 -5.00 19.78 -7.26
C GLY A 6 -6.08 20.63 -6.61
N ALA A 7 -7.01 21.21 -7.38
CA ALA A 7 -8.15 21.89 -6.79
C ALA A 7 -8.94 20.88 -5.95
N PRO A 8 -9.03 21.05 -4.63
CA PRO A 8 -9.78 20.13 -3.79
C PRO A 8 -11.25 20.24 -4.19
N LEU A 9 -11.76 19.24 -4.89
CA LEU A 9 -13.19 18.99 -4.92
C LEU A 9 -13.55 18.50 -3.51
N SER A 10 -13.66 19.43 -2.60
CA SER A 10 -14.20 19.17 -1.28
C SER A 10 -15.69 18.92 -1.42
N LEU A 11 -16.10 17.67 -1.41
CA LEU A 11 -17.52 17.29 -1.38
C LEU A 11 -18.20 17.73 -0.07
N TYR A 12 -17.45 18.21 0.91
CA TYR A 12 -17.95 18.55 2.25
C TYR A 12 -17.57 19.96 2.70
N GLY A 13 -17.26 20.87 1.79
CA GLY A 13 -16.83 22.21 2.16
C GLY A 13 -15.51 22.23 2.94
N ASN A 14 -15.04 23.41 3.24
CA ASN A 14 -13.78 23.67 3.93
C ASN A 14 -13.87 23.32 5.43
N ILE A 15 -14.19 22.08 5.77
CA ILE A 15 -14.06 21.62 7.14
C ILE A 15 -12.59 21.31 7.37
N GLY A 16 -11.87 22.33 7.75
CA GLY A 16 -10.53 22.32 8.31
C GLY A 16 -9.59 21.23 7.80
N VAL A 17 -8.66 21.59 6.93
CA VAL A 17 -7.35 20.97 6.70
C VAL A 17 -7.29 19.58 6.07
N MET A 18 -8.34 18.79 6.05
CA MET A 18 -8.30 17.40 5.56
C MET A 18 -9.43 17.08 4.57
N GLY A 19 -9.62 17.92 3.57
CA GLY A 19 -10.54 17.64 2.47
C GLY A 19 -10.10 16.43 1.66
N ASN A 20 -11.04 15.59 1.23
CA ASN A 20 -10.77 14.56 0.24
C ASN A 20 -10.34 15.21 -1.06
N THR A 21 -9.08 15.15 -1.39
CA THR A 21 -8.56 15.65 -2.65
C THR A 21 -8.79 14.58 -3.71
N LEU A 22 -9.67 14.85 -4.67
CA LEU A 22 -9.80 14.03 -5.86
C LEU A 22 -8.66 14.38 -6.81
N ASN A 23 -7.83 13.41 -7.06
CA ASN A 23 -6.76 13.52 -8.01
C ASN A 23 -7.08 12.70 -9.26
N TYR A 24 -7.12 13.35 -10.42
CA TYR A 24 -7.41 12.69 -11.70
C TYR A 24 -6.20 11.97 -12.30
N LEU A 25 -5.00 12.24 -11.80
CA LEU A 25 -3.79 11.52 -12.17
C LEU A 25 -3.27 10.78 -10.94
N PRO A 26 -3.11 9.46 -11.02
CA PRO A 26 -2.45 8.71 -9.96
C PRO A 26 -1.00 9.17 -9.82
N ALA A 27 -0.47 9.11 -8.61
CA ALA A 27 0.96 9.26 -8.40
C ALA A 27 1.74 8.23 -9.23
N LEU A 28 2.85 8.64 -9.83
CA LEU A 28 3.75 7.76 -10.58
C LEU A 28 4.62 6.95 -9.59
N THR A 29 3.95 6.16 -8.77
CA THR A 29 4.57 5.25 -7.81
C THR A 29 3.83 3.94 -7.80
N ARG A 30 4.51 2.86 -7.42
CA ARG A 30 3.87 1.56 -7.23
C ARG A 30 2.84 1.66 -6.11
N GLN A 31 1.61 1.24 -6.37
CA GLN A 31 0.61 1.04 -5.32
C GLN A 31 0.83 -0.33 -4.68
N HIS A 32 1.32 -0.31 -3.44
CA HIS A 32 1.53 -1.52 -2.66
C HIS A 32 0.21 -2.07 -2.11
N THR A 33 0.09 -3.39 -2.11
CA THR A 33 -1.05 -4.12 -1.51
C THR A 33 -0.75 -4.63 -0.11
N TYR A 34 0.52 -4.69 0.27
CA TYR A 34 0.96 -5.10 1.59
C TYR A 34 0.80 -3.96 2.60
N MET A 35 0.31 -4.27 3.80
CA MET A 35 -0.10 -3.28 4.80
C MET A 35 1.02 -2.30 5.16
N LEU A 36 2.22 -2.80 5.47
CA LEU A 36 3.32 -1.94 5.87
C LEU A 36 3.94 -1.18 4.69
N ALA A 37 3.96 -1.77 3.50
CA ALA A 37 4.43 -1.08 2.31
C ALA A 37 3.47 0.03 1.83
N ALA A 38 2.20 -0.08 2.18
CA ALA A 38 1.16 0.92 1.91
C ALA A 38 0.91 1.87 3.09
N LEU A 39 1.73 1.82 4.16
CA LEU A 39 1.51 2.57 5.39
C LEU A 39 1.58 4.09 5.17
N ASN A 40 2.52 4.54 4.34
CA ASN A 40 2.74 5.94 3.98
C ASN A 40 2.76 6.07 2.44
N PRO A 41 1.59 6.09 1.79
CA PRO A 41 1.53 6.13 0.33
C PRO A 41 1.97 7.49 -0.20
N CYS A 42 2.59 7.50 -1.38
CA CYS A 42 2.91 8.73 -2.08
C CYS A 42 1.64 9.52 -2.39
N GLN A 43 1.64 10.78 -2.03
CA GLN A 43 0.59 11.73 -2.37
C GLN A 43 1.11 12.66 -3.46
N MET A 44 0.27 12.93 -4.46
CA MET A 44 0.62 13.90 -5.48
C MET A 44 0.72 15.30 -4.87
N ASN A 45 1.79 16.00 -5.19
CA ASN A 45 1.97 17.38 -4.73
C ASN A 45 1.03 18.33 -5.49
N ALA A 46 0.19 19.06 -4.75
CA ALA A 46 -0.75 20.04 -5.31
C ALA A 46 -0.05 21.18 -6.10
N GLU A 47 1.18 21.53 -5.72
CA GLU A 47 2.00 22.54 -6.40
C GLU A 47 2.71 22.01 -7.65
N GLY A 48 2.53 20.74 -7.95
CA GLY A 48 3.15 20.04 -9.07
C GLY A 48 4.43 19.29 -8.69
N GLU A 49 4.71 18.28 -9.48
CA GLU A 49 5.85 17.40 -9.26
C GLU A 49 6.49 16.93 -10.57
N LEU A 50 7.76 16.57 -10.49
CA LEU A 50 8.45 15.81 -11.52
C LEU A 50 8.59 14.38 -11.00
N ALA A 51 7.86 13.46 -11.60
CA ALA A 51 7.85 12.06 -11.17
C ALA A 51 8.24 11.13 -12.30
N VAL A 52 8.90 10.02 -11.94
CA VAL A 52 9.30 8.95 -12.84
C VAL A 52 9.05 7.60 -12.16
N GLN A 53 8.53 6.67 -12.92
CA GLN A 53 8.40 5.27 -12.50
C GLN A 53 8.93 4.35 -13.59
N ALA A 54 9.66 3.32 -13.19
CA ALA A 54 10.16 2.26 -14.05
C ALA A 54 9.88 0.89 -13.42
N ASP A 55 9.38 -0.03 -14.24
CA ASP A 55 9.07 -1.41 -13.83
C ASP A 55 9.78 -2.40 -14.75
N ILE A 56 10.41 -3.41 -14.15
CA ILE A 56 11.07 -4.49 -14.87
C ILE A 56 10.48 -5.82 -14.39
N TYR A 57 9.99 -6.60 -15.33
CA TYR A 57 9.43 -7.94 -15.08
C TYR A 57 10.23 -8.99 -15.83
N TYR A 58 10.59 -10.06 -15.12
CA TYR A 58 11.29 -11.17 -15.73
C TYR A 58 10.76 -12.52 -15.20
N THR A 59 10.38 -13.41 -16.11
CA THR A 59 9.83 -14.72 -15.77
C THR A 59 10.75 -15.84 -16.26
N LEU A 60 11.22 -16.66 -15.32
CA LEU A 60 11.94 -17.90 -15.59
C LEU A 60 10.99 -19.09 -15.42
N ARG A 61 10.75 -19.82 -16.51
CA ARG A 61 9.92 -21.03 -16.51
C ARG A 61 10.79 -22.29 -16.53
N SER A 62 10.44 -23.28 -15.72
CA SER A 62 11.13 -24.57 -15.74
C SER A 62 10.84 -25.31 -17.05
N LYS A 63 11.89 -25.84 -17.68
CA LYS A 63 11.77 -26.70 -18.88
C LYS A 63 11.04 -28.03 -18.57
N GLN A 64 11.15 -28.52 -17.33
CA GLN A 64 10.55 -29.80 -16.90
C GLN A 64 9.08 -29.70 -16.51
N SER A 65 8.60 -28.53 -16.10
CA SER A 65 7.22 -28.32 -15.66
C SER A 65 6.76 -26.89 -15.90
N ARG A 66 5.73 -26.73 -16.76
CA ARG A 66 5.11 -25.42 -17.00
C ARG A 66 4.50 -24.79 -15.74
N GLN A 67 4.34 -25.55 -14.68
CA GLN A 67 3.73 -25.12 -13.42
C GLN A 67 4.75 -24.53 -12.44
N ARG A 68 6.05 -24.72 -12.69
CA ARG A 68 7.13 -24.18 -11.86
C ARG A 68 7.75 -22.99 -12.57
N TYR A 69 7.67 -21.81 -11.90
CA TYR A 69 8.26 -20.61 -12.44
C TYR A 69 8.79 -19.70 -11.31
N TRP A 70 9.67 -18.81 -11.69
CA TRP A 70 10.09 -17.67 -10.92
C TRP A 70 9.65 -16.40 -11.65
N ASN A 71 9.00 -15.48 -10.95
CA ASN A 71 8.78 -14.12 -11.40
C ASN A 71 9.64 -13.20 -10.58
N PHE A 72 10.43 -12.38 -11.24
CA PHE A 72 11.19 -11.29 -10.66
C PHE A 72 10.54 -10.00 -11.10
N HIS A 73 10.34 -9.10 -10.17
CA HIS A 73 9.87 -7.77 -10.45
C HIS A 73 10.74 -6.78 -9.68
N ALA A 74 11.18 -5.72 -10.35
CA ALA A 74 11.85 -4.59 -9.76
C ALA A 74 11.16 -3.30 -10.19
N ASN A 75 10.90 -2.43 -9.24
CA ASN A 75 10.31 -1.12 -9.47
C ASN A 75 11.19 -0.05 -8.86
N TYR A 76 11.31 1.05 -9.58
CA TYR A 76 11.88 2.29 -9.09
C TYR A 76 10.88 3.42 -9.36
N SER A 77 10.52 4.16 -8.33
CA SER A 77 9.64 5.32 -8.42
C SER A 77 10.26 6.48 -7.66
N THR A 78 10.18 7.68 -8.22
CA THR A 78 10.65 8.88 -7.53
C THR A 78 9.87 10.11 -7.97
N ALA A 79 9.63 11.02 -7.04
CA ALA A 79 8.97 12.29 -7.26
C ALA A 79 9.78 13.42 -6.59
N TYR A 80 9.94 14.52 -7.29
CA TYR A 80 10.61 15.75 -6.84
C TYR A 80 9.69 16.95 -7.00
N THR A 81 9.92 18.00 -6.23
CA THR A 81 9.25 19.30 -6.43
C THR A 81 9.45 19.78 -7.88
N LEU A 82 8.41 20.40 -8.46
CA LEU A 82 8.45 20.82 -9.86
C LEU A 82 9.48 21.92 -10.09
N LYS A 83 9.57 22.88 -9.19
CA LYS A 83 10.46 24.05 -9.31
C LYS A 83 11.18 24.36 -8.01
N SER A 84 12.38 24.90 -8.15
CA SER A 84 13.23 25.26 -7.03
C SER A 84 12.67 26.36 -6.13
N TYR A 85 11.80 27.23 -6.65
CA TYR A 85 11.19 28.30 -5.84
C TYR A 85 10.17 27.79 -4.81
N GLN A 86 9.74 26.54 -4.93
CA GLN A 86 8.85 25.88 -3.98
C GLN A 86 9.59 25.41 -2.72
N THR A 87 10.89 25.56 -2.68
CA THR A 87 11.75 25.08 -1.60
C THR A 87 12.56 26.23 -1.01
N ALA A 88 12.79 26.17 0.31
CA ALA A 88 13.64 27.15 0.99
C ALA A 88 15.11 27.08 0.50
N SER A 89 15.55 25.93 0.02
CA SER A 89 16.89 25.72 -0.51
C SER A 89 17.13 26.29 -1.91
N GLY A 90 16.07 26.69 -2.62
CA GLY A 90 16.14 27.10 -4.04
C GLY A 90 16.50 25.96 -4.98
N LYS A 91 16.47 24.71 -4.53
CA LYS A 91 16.74 23.50 -5.32
C LYS A 91 15.51 22.59 -5.30
N ARG A 92 15.39 21.72 -6.31
CA ARG A 92 14.40 20.65 -6.28
C ARG A 92 14.68 19.71 -5.11
N GLU A 93 13.65 19.39 -4.36
CA GLU A 93 13.73 18.48 -3.21
C GLU A 93 12.96 17.20 -3.49
N LEU A 94 13.47 16.11 -2.92
CA LEU A 94 12.80 14.82 -2.98
C LEU A 94 11.46 14.91 -2.24
N LEU A 95 10.38 14.49 -2.88
CA LEU A 95 9.07 14.31 -2.28
C LEU A 95 8.89 12.87 -1.81
N TRP A 96 9.19 11.94 -2.71
CA TRP A 96 9.01 10.52 -2.51
C TRP A 96 9.97 9.71 -3.38
N SER A 97 10.46 8.61 -2.85
CA SER A 97 11.19 7.60 -3.61
C SER A 97 10.86 6.21 -3.07
N ASP A 98 10.71 5.25 -3.97
CA ASP A 98 10.52 3.85 -3.63
C ASP A 98 11.35 2.97 -4.57
N VAL A 99 12.20 2.15 -3.98
CA VAL A 99 12.93 1.09 -4.67
C VAL A 99 12.42 -0.22 -4.11
N ASN A 100 11.75 -1.02 -4.92
CA ASN A 100 11.26 -2.30 -4.45
C ASN A 100 11.58 -3.45 -5.42
N VAL A 101 11.81 -4.60 -4.84
CA VAL A 101 12.07 -5.85 -5.57
C VAL A 101 11.21 -6.93 -4.95
N ASP A 102 10.51 -7.69 -5.78
CA ASP A 102 9.80 -8.87 -5.34
C ASP A 102 10.13 -10.09 -6.21
N VAL A 103 10.18 -11.23 -5.55
CA VAL A 103 10.47 -12.52 -6.15
C VAL A 103 9.34 -13.47 -5.79
N GLU A 104 8.57 -13.86 -6.78
CA GLU A 104 7.51 -14.85 -6.63
C GLU A 104 7.99 -16.20 -7.16
N ARG A 105 7.77 -17.27 -6.40
CA ARG A 105 8.06 -18.64 -6.83
C ARG A 105 6.84 -19.52 -6.73
N GLN A 106 6.46 -20.13 -7.85
CA GLN A 106 5.53 -21.26 -7.89
C GLN A 106 6.33 -22.56 -7.77
N TRP A 107 6.26 -23.20 -6.61
CA TRP A 107 7.00 -24.42 -6.31
C TRP A 107 6.37 -25.66 -6.96
N ASN A 108 5.05 -25.73 -6.89
CA ASN A 108 4.22 -26.79 -7.46
C ASN A 108 2.78 -26.29 -7.60
N LYS A 109 1.81 -27.16 -7.88
CA LYS A 109 0.38 -26.80 -8.01
C LYS A 109 -0.22 -26.22 -6.73
N GLN A 110 0.35 -26.52 -5.57
CA GLN A 110 -0.21 -26.21 -4.25
C GLN A 110 0.49 -25.03 -3.59
N TRP A 111 1.83 -24.94 -3.72
CA TRP A 111 2.64 -23.95 -3.00
C TRP A 111 3.12 -22.82 -3.91
N LYS A 112 2.89 -21.61 -3.45
CA LYS A 112 3.44 -20.37 -4.01
C LYS A 112 3.99 -19.52 -2.87
N SER A 113 5.13 -18.89 -3.07
CA SER A 113 5.70 -17.92 -2.12
C SER A 113 6.17 -16.67 -2.83
N THR A 114 6.06 -15.54 -2.14
CA THR A 114 6.57 -14.24 -2.57
C THR A 114 7.41 -13.65 -1.46
N LEU A 115 8.58 -13.15 -1.81
CA LEU A 115 9.40 -12.32 -0.95
C LEU A 115 9.51 -10.94 -1.59
N MET A 116 9.28 -9.89 -0.81
CA MET A 116 9.42 -8.52 -1.27
C MET A 116 10.28 -7.72 -0.29
N PHE A 117 11.11 -6.88 -0.86
CA PHE A 117 11.82 -5.81 -0.17
C PHE A 117 11.45 -4.48 -0.79
N SER A 118 11.19 -3.46 0.03
CA SER A 118 10.96 -2.08 -0.42
C SER A 118 11.72 -1.13 0.48
N ARG A 119 12.41 -0.16 -0.13
CA ARG A 119 13.00 0.99 0.54
C ARG A 119 12.29 2.24 0.08
N GLN A 120 11.59 2.88 1.01
CA GLN A 120 10.82 4.10 0.78
C GLN A 120 11.49 5.28 1.47
N GLU A 121 11.57 6.41 0.76
CA GLU A 121 11.99 7.70 1.32
C GLU A 121 10.88 8.72 1.05
N TRP A 122 10.48 9.49 2.06
CA TRP A 122 9.40 10.44 1.95
C TRP A 122 9.66 11.68 2.79
N ASN A 123 9.32 12.85 2.20
CA ASN A 123 9.61 14.16 2.76
C ASN A 123 8.33 14.85 3.22
N THR A 124 8.19 15.03 4.54
CA THR A 124 7.02 15.65 5.14
C THR A 124 6.98 17.17 5.00
N SER A 125 8.09 17.79 4.59
CA SER A 125 8.16 19.25 4.40
C SER A 125 7.23 19.78 3.32
N HIS A 126 6.77 18.92 2.40
CA HIS A 126 5.92 19.23 1.27
C HIS A 126 4.56 18.51 1.33
N GLY A 127 4.06 18.22 2.52
CA GLY A 127 2.75 17.61 2.71
C GLY A 127 2.68 16.11 2.42
N GLN A 128 3.81 15.44 2.25
CA GLN A 128 3.85 14.00 2.16
C GLN A 128 3.69 13.36 3.55
N GLY A 129 2.74 12.44 3.65
CA GLY A 129 2.51 11.72 4.90
C GLY A 129 1.67 12.49 5.94
N PRO A 130 1.60 11.96 7.18
CA PRO A 130 0.90 12.59 8.28
C PRO A 130 1.65 13.86 8.76
N ALA A 131 1.02 14.63 9.64
CA ALA A 131 1.60 15.84 10.24
C ALA A 131 2.75 15.48 11.20
N LEU A 132 3.90 15.24 10.64
CA LEU A 132 5.16 14.94 11.31
C LEU A 132 6.10 16.15 11.23
N PRO A 133 7.16 16.19 12.05
CA PRO A 133 8.23 17.17 11.88
C PRO A 133 8.75 17.17 10.43
N SER A 134 9.00 18.37 9.90
CA SER A 134 9.48 18.54 8.52
C SER A 134 10.86 17.93 8.34
N THR A 135 10.91 16.74 7.75
CA THR A 135 12.16 16.02 7.46
C THR A 135 11.91 14.91 6.45
N THR A 136 12.98 14.30 5.99
CA THR A 136 12.95 13.09 5.14
C THR A 136 13.06 11.86 6.02
N TYR A 137 12.12 10.96 5.88
CA TYR A 137 12.10 9.67 6.55
C TYR A 137 12.45 8.54 5.60
N VAL A 138 13.00 7.48 6.14
CA VAL A 138 13.38 6.28 5.40
C VAL A 138 12.76 5.06 6.08
N SER A 139 12.12 4.23 5.27
CA SER A 139 11.53 2.97 5.72
C SER A 139 12.04 1.82 4.86
N ASN A 140 12.48 0.74 5.50
CA ASN A 140 12.86 -0.51 4.86
C ASN A 140 11.83 -1.58 5.24
N ILE A 141 11.17 -2.16 4.24
CA ILE A 141 10.04 -3.06 4.43
C ILE A 141 10.39 -4.43 3.86
N PHE A 142 10.17 -5.45 4.65
CA PHE A 142 10.36 -6.86 4.30
C PHE A 142 9.02 -7.58 4.37
N VAL A 143 8.69 -8.32 3.33
CA VAL A 143 7.44 -9.08 3.24
C VAL A 143 7.71 -10.51 2.82
N GLY A 144 7.12 -11.44 3.55
CA GLY A 144 7.01 -12.84 3.16
C GLY A 144 5.54 -13.21 3.02
N ASP A 145 5.14 -13.72 1.87
CA ASP A 145 3.78 -14.17 1.56
C ASP A 145 3.82 -15.61 1.05
N VAL A 146 3.00 -16.47 1.62
CA VAL A 146 2.91 -17.89 1.26
C VAL A 146 1.46 -18.27 1.03
N MET A 147 1.18 -18.84 -0.13
CA MET A 147 -0.12 -19.42 -0.45
C MET A 147 -0.03 -20.94 -0.58
N TYR A 148 -0.91 -21.61 0.15
CA TYR A 148 -1.05 -23.06 0.10
C TYR A 148 -2.45 -23.49 -0.33
N LYS A 149 -2.56 -24.20 -1.44
CA LYS A 149 -3.80 -24.81 -1.92
C LYS A 149 -3.94 -26.22 -1.33
N ILE A 150 -4.77 -26.36 -0.31
CA ILE A 150 -5.03 -27.65 0.35
C ILE A 150 -5.70 -28.61 -0.64
N ASN A 151 -6.70 -28.11 -1.36
CA ASN A 151 -7.39 -28.84 -2.41
C ASN A 151 -8.08 -27.86 -3.39
N LYS A 152 -8.99 -28.34 -4.25
CA LYS A 152 -9.71 -27.49 -5.21
C LYS A 152 -10.66 -26.49 -4.56
N LYS A 153 -11.10 -26.74 -3.31
CA LYS A 153 -12.06 -25.89 -2.59
C LYS A 153 -11.38 -24.98 -1.56
N PHE A 154 -10.29 -25.42 -0.95
CA PHE A 154 -9.68 -24.73 0.19
C PHE A 154 -8.26 -24.26 -0.12
N SER A 155 -7.98 -23.03 0.21
CA SER A 155 -6.62 -22.48 0.20
C SER A 155 -6.39 -21.57 1.41
N LEU A 156 -5.14 -21.54 1.85
CA LEU A 156 -4.64 -20.73 2.96
C LEU A 156 -3.57 -19.79 2.42
N ARG A 157 -3.65 -18.50 2.77
CA ARG A 157 -2.61 -17.51 2.56
C ARG A 157 -2.14 -16.99 3.91
N MET A 158 -0.84 -16.91 4.07
CA MET A 158 -0.20 -16.33 5.25
C MET A 158 0.82 -15.30 4.81
N GLU A 159 0.80 -14.17 5.48
CA GLU A 159 1.65 -13.04 5.19
C GLU A 159 2.28 -12.53 6.48
N ALA A 160 3.58 -12.26 6.45
CA ALA A 160 4.32 -11.64 7.52
C ALA A 160 5.12 -10.46 6.97
N GLN A 161 5.10 -9.33 7.66
CA GLN A 161 5.76 -8.11 7.26
C GLN A 161 6.52 -7.50 8.43
N TYR A 162 7.65 -6.87 8.12
CA TYR A 162 8.44 -6.10 9.06
C TYR A 162 8.88 -4.79 8.41
N LEU A 163 8.72 -3.67 9.12
CA LEU A 163 9.12 -2.35 8.69
C LEU A 163 10.08 -1.77 9.71
N LEU A 164 11.24 -1.36 9.22
CA LEU A 164 12.25 -0.58 9.95
C LEU A 164 12.14 0.87 9.47
N SER A 165 11.84 1.80 10.37
CA SER A 165 11.70 3.21 10.04
C SER A 165 12.45 4.10 11.02
N ASN A 166 12.97 5.21 10.49
CA ASN A 166 13.54 6.27 11.31
C ASN A 166 12.54 7.39 11.63
N ASP A 167 11.26 7.18 11.30
CA ASP A 167 10.21 8.11 11.69
C ASP A 167 9.92 8.05 13.20
N TYR A 168 9.11 8.97 13.70
CA TYR A 168 8.81 9.03 15.13
C TYR A 168 7.94 7.87 15.63
N GLU A 169 7.23 7.19 14.75
CA GLU A 169 6.45 5.99 15.09
C GLU A 169 7.35 4.76 15.25
N GLY A 170 8.52 4.76 14.59
CA GLY A 170 9.50 3.68 14.65
C GLY A 170 9.06 2.44 13.88
N ASP A 171 9.48 1.28 14.37
CA ASP A 171 9.33 0.01 13.69
C ASP A 171 7.93 -0.58 13.81
N TRP A 172 7.57 -1.41 12.82
CA TRP A 172 6.27 -2.09 12.77
C TRP A 172 6.41 -3.55 12.37
N VAL A 173 5.49 -4.36 12.88
CA VAL A 173 5.28 -5.74 12.43
C VAL A 173 3.84 -5.92 12.01
N ALA A 174 3.60 -6.70 10.96
CA ALA A 174 2.24 -7.02 10.54
C ALA A 174 2.14 -8.46 10.05
N GLY A 175 0.94 -9.01 10.16
CA GLY A 175 0.61 -10.32 9.67
C GLY A 175 -0.81 -10.41 9.15
N LEU A 176 -1.02 -11.33 8.20
CA LEU A 176 -2.33 -11.64 7.65
C LEU A 176 -2.45 -13.15 7.47
N VAL A 177 -3.62 -13.67 7.83
CA VAL A 177 -4.03 -15.03 7.51
C VAL A 177 -5.37 -14.96 6.80
N GLU A 178 -5.45 -15.59 5.63
CA GLU A 178 -6.67 -15.65 4.82
C GLU A 178 -6.97 -17.09 4.45
N PHE A 179 -8.19 -17.52 4.76
CA PHE A 179 -8.70 -18.84 4.41
C PHE A 179 -9.80 -18.69 3.36
N ASN A 180 -9.56 -19.28 2.18
CA ASN A 180 -10.48 -19.22 1.06
C ASN A 180 -11.24 -20.54 0.89
N VAL A 181 -12.55 -20.42 0.74
CA VAL A 181 -13.48 -21.51 0.45
C VAL A 181 -14.11 -21.27 -0.91
N ALA A 182 -13.49 -21.85 -1.95
CA ALA A 182 -13.99 -21.69 -3.30
C ALA A 182 -15.39 -22.29 -3.46
N PRO A 183 -16.26 -21.70 -4.30
CA PRO A 183 -15.93 -20.61 -5.20
C PRO A 183 -16.19 -19.21 -4.63
N HIS A 184 -16.81 -19.04 -3.46
CA HIS A 184 -17.44 -17.78 -3.09
C HIS A 184 -16.89 -17.10 -1.83
N TRP A 185 -16.40 -17.86 -0.86
CA TRP A 185 -16.14 -17.35 0.49
C TRP A 185 -14.66 -17.17 0.79
N SER A 186 -14.34 -16.11 1.52
CA SER A 186 -13.02 -15.88 2.11
C SER A 186 -13.17 -15.29 3.51
N VAL A 187 -12.43 -15.82 4.45
CA VAL A 187 -12.32 -15.29 5.83
C VAL A 187 -10.89 -14.83 6.02
N PHE A 188 -10.69 -13.64 6.58
CA PHE A 188 -9.35 -13.13 6.84
C PHE A 188 -9.25 -12.52 8.24
N PHE A 189 -8.03 -12.55 8.74
CA PHE A 189 -7.63 -11.83 9.93
C PHE A 189 -6.26 -11.22 9.68
N SER A 190 -6.09 -9.95 10.05
CA SER A 190 -4.82 -9.24 10.00
C SER A 190 -4.60 -8.44 11.27
N ASP A 191 -3.35 -8.29 11.65
CA ASP A 191 -2.94 -7.39 12.73
C ASP A 191 -1.66 -6.68 12.33
N MET A 192 -1.58 -5.42 12.72
CA MET A 192 -0.42 -4.57 12.52
C MET A 192 -0.09 -3.94 13.88
N TYR A 193 1.12 -4.17 14.35
CA TYR A 193 1.57 -3.70 15.66
C TYR A 193 2.73 -2.73 15.53
N ASN A 194 2.62 -1.59 16.20
CA ASN A 194 3.71 -0.62 16.32
C ASN A 194 4.66 -1.03 17.44
N LEU A 195 5.92 -1.27 17.09
CA LEU A 195 6.99 -1.61 18.05
C LEU A 195 7.62 -0.38 18.69
N GLY A 196 7.43 0.78 18.07
CA GLY A 196 8.04 2.04 18.49
C GLY A 196 7.24 2.79 19.55
N THR A 197 6.72 3.96 19.22
CA THR A 197 6.17 4.93 20.17
C THR A 197 4.78 4.57 20.68
N THR A 198 3.86 4.18 19.79
CA THR A 198 2.44 4.01 20.17
C THR A 198 2.14 2.67 20.81
N LYS A 199 2.93 1.63 20.52
CA LYS A 199 2.76 0.25 21.02
C LYS A 199 1.32 -0.25 20.93
N THR A 200 0.70 -0.01 19.78
CA THR A 200 -0.73 -0.22 19.55
C THR A 200 -0.96 -1.24 18.46
N ASN A 201 -1.94 -2.12 18.66
CA ASN A 201 -2.43 -3.06 17.66
C ASN A 201 -3.52 -2.44 16.81
N TYR A 202 -3.46 -2.73 15.50
CA TYR A 202 -4.47 -2.37 14.51
C TYR A 202 -4.94 -3.64 13.82
N TYR A 203 -5.85 -4.33 14.51
CA TYR A 203 -6.41 -5.60 14.05
C TYR A 203 -7.60 -5.40 13.12
N ASN A 204 -7.78 -6.31 12.19
CA ASN A 204 -8.93 -6.35 11.30
C ASN A 204 -9.27 -7.80 10.96
N GLY A 205 -10.52 -8.17 11.11
CA GLY A 205 -11.02 -9.48 10.74
C GLY A 205 -12.32 -9.38 9.97
N GLY A 206 -12.49 -10.23 8.98
CA GLY A 206 -13.67 -10.13 8.14
C GLY A 206 -13.97 -11.34 7.29
N LEU A 207 -15.12 -11.26 6.64
CA LEU A 207 -15.66 -12.23 5.73
C LEU A 207 -15.96 -11.57 4.40
N SER A 208 -15.59 -12.20 3.29
CA SER A 208 -15.99 -11.76 1.97
C SER A 208 -16.73 -12.84 1.20
N PHE A 209 -17.71 -12.40 0.45
CA PHE A 209 -18.47 -13.22 -0.49
C PHE A 209 -18.31 -12.66 -1.89
N THR A 210 -17.91 -13.51 -2.83
CA THR A 210 -17.73 -13.13 -4.24
C THR A 210 -18.63 -13.98 -5.11
N HIS A 211 -19.47 -13.34 -5.92
CA HIS A 211 -20.29 -13.99 -6.90
C HIS A 211 -20.23 -13.23 -8.23
N ASN A 212 -19.82 -13.92 -9.29
CA ASN A 212 -19.58 -13.31 -10.60
C ASN A 212 -18.63 -12.09 -10.50
N ARG A 213 -19.14 -10.90 -10.79
CA ARG A 213 -18.38 -9.63 -10.81
C ARG A 213 -18.61 -8.79 -9.55
N THR A 214 -19.33 -9.32 -8.57
CA THR A 214 -19.67 -8.60 -7.33
C THR A 214 -19.00 -9.25 -6.14
N ARG A 215 -18.32 -8.44 -5.33
CA ARG A 215 -17.75 -8.83 -4.04
C ARG A 215 -18.34 -7.98 -2.95
N VAL A 216 -18.84 -8.64 -1.91
CA VAL A 216 -19.28 -8.03 -0.64
C VAL A 216 -18.31 -8.45 0.45
N GLN A 217 -17.81 -7.49 1.20
CA GLN A 217 -16.92 -7.76 2.33
C GLN A 217 -17.43 -7.03 3.55
N VAL A 218 -17.53 -7.75 4.66
CA VAL A 218 -17.82 -7.19 5.99
C VAL A 218 -16.62 -7.45 6.87
N SER A 219 -16.14 -6.43 7.55
CA SER A 219 -15.01 -6.56 8.48
C SER A 219 -15.24 -5.72 9.72
N TYR A 220 -14.61 -6.13 10.82
CA TYR A 220 -14.54 -5.38 12.05
C TYR A 220 -13.08 -5.23 12.46
N GLY A 221 -12.69 -4.02 12.85
CA GLY A 221 -11.34 -3.79 13.25
C GLY A 221 -11.08 -2.40 13.82
N ARG A 222 -9.85 -2.23 14.28
CA ARG A 222 -9.28 -0.96 14.69
C ARG A 222 -8.35 -0.46 13.57
N ASN A 223 -8.68 0.68 13.01
CA ASN A 223 -7.96 1.28 11.90
C ASN A 223 -7.13 2.48 12.40
N ARG A 224 -5.90 2.57 11.89
CA ARG A 224 -5.01 3.70 12.13
C ARG A 224 -5.50 4.93 11.35
N ALA A 225 -5.24 6.11 11.90
CA ALA A 225 -5.34 7.34 11.11
C ALA A 225 -4.24 7.37 10.05
N GLY A 226 -4.57 7.82 8.85
CA GLY A 226 -3.59 7.94 7.76
C GLY A 226 -4.23 8.10 6.40
N TYR A 227 -3.39 8.20 5.38
CA TYR A 227 -3.84 8.26 4.00
C TYR A 227 -4.05 6.86 3.44
N VAL A 228 -5.18 6.67 2.80
CA VAL A 228 -5.52 5.45 2.06
C VAL A 228 -5.72 5.82 0.61
N CYS A 229 -4.89 5.25 -0.27
CA CYS A 229 -4.95 5.47 -1.70
C CYS A 229 -5.52 4.24 -2.41
N SER A 230 -6.51 4.44 -3.27
CA SER A 230 -7.10 3.39 -4.09
C SER A 230 -7.52 3.96 -5.44
N GLY A 231 -7.06 3.33 -6.54
CA GLY A 231 -7.40 3.74 -7.90
C GLY A 231 -6.99 5.18 -8.26
N GLY A 232 -5.89 5.68 -7.67
CA GLY A 232 -5.41 7.04 -7.89
C GLY A 232 -6.04 8.11 -7.00
N VAL A 233 -6.98 7.73 -6.14
CA VAL A 233 -7.61 8.63 -5.17
C VAL A 233 -7.04 8.37 -3.79
N CYS A 234 -6.41 9.39 -3.20
CA CYS A 234 -5.92 9.37 -1.83
C CYS A 234 -6.88 10.14 -0.93
N ARG A 235 -7.28 9.53 0.19
CA ARG A 235 -8.11 10.17 1.20
C ARG A 235 -7.52 9.96 2.59
N TYR A 236 -7.60 10.98 3.42
CA TYR A 236 -7.29 10.83 4.82
C TYR A 236 -8.44 10.12 5.54
N GLN A 237 -8.10 9.09 6.30
CA GLN A 237 -9.04 8.35 7.13
C GLN A 237 -8.66 8.56 8.60
N PRO A 238 -9.57 9.07 9.45
CA PRO A 238 -9.31 9.17 10.88
C PRO A 238 -9.22 7.78 11.52
N ALA A 239 -8.55 7.69 12.67
CA ALA A 239 -8.55 6.45 13.44
C ALA A 239 -9.96 6.10 13.89
N TYR A 240 -10.36 4.85 13.73
CA TYR A 240 -11.65 4.36 14.20
C TYR A 240 -11.60 2.87 14.57
N THR A 241 -12.51 2.45 15.40
CA THR A 241 -12.80 1.04 15.66
C THR A 241 -14.25 0.78 15.33
N GLY A 242 -14.53 -0.17 14.46
CA GLY A 242 -15.91 -0.41 14.03
C GLY A 242 -16.05 -1.40 12.89
N VAL A 243 -17.27 -1.50 12.39
CA VAL A 243 -17.64 -2.34 11.24
C VAL A 243 -17.40 -1.57 9.95
N ASN A 244 -16.83 -2.24 8.97
CA ASN A 244 -16.68 -1.74 7.62
C ASN A 244 -17.41 -2.68 6.64
N LEU A 245 -18.22 -2.09 5.77
CA LEU A 245 -18.90 -2.78 4.67
C LEU A 245 -18.34 -2.27 3.34
N MET A 246 -17.83 -3.16 2.52
CA MET A 246 -17.33 -2.84 1.19
C MET A 246 -18.08 -3.64 0.14
N LEU A 247 -18.62 -2.94 -0.85
CA LEU A 247 -19.24 -3.51 -2.04
C LEU A 247 -18.43 -3.10 -3.27
N THR A 248 -17.95 -4.07 -4.02
CA THR A 248 -17.25 -3.85 -5.28
C THR A 248 -17.97 -4.62 -6.38
N THR A 249 -18.34 -3.93 -7.46
CA THR A 249 -18.93 -4.57 -8.64
C THR A 249 -18.31 -3.99 -9.91
N SER A 250 -18.10 -4.83 -10.92
CA SER A 250 -17.66 -4.42 -12.25
C SER A 250 -18.73 -4.78 -13.27
N PHE A 251 -18.95 -3.89 -14.22
CA PHE A 251 -19.97 -4.03 -15.27
C PHE A 251 -19.36 -4.51 -16.58
#